data_b7034528092e99707963b66df938210c
#
_entry.id   b7034528092e99707963b66df938210c
#
_cell.length_a   1.000
_cell.length_b   1.000
_cell.length_c   1.000
_cell.angle_alpha   90.00
_cell.angle_beta   90.00
_cell.angle_gamma   90.00
#
_symmetry.space_group_name_H-M   'P 1'
#
loop_
_entity.id
_entity.type
_entity.pdbx_description
1 polymer ?
#
loop_
_entity_poly.entity_id
_entity_poly.type
_entity_poly.pdbx_seq_one_letter_code
_entity_poly.pdbx_strand_id
1 'polypeptide(L)'
;MIDAEKLAGFALVSGLTSLVPGPSMLFILGQAMWRGGRSGLAALAGVQLGYIGWWLLAALGLGTLAAAFPVVFRVLAIGGALYLGWLGVRALRHAQTRGEDGTKPARKPSPHPFRDGVFVALSNPKALVYIVALLPPFVDPHRPVAPQLILLAIVAMAIDVALGALYIAAGHRLSAAMGRPQTRKWLDRAVGTIFIAIGLGILLELLIAA
;
A
#
# COMPACT_ATOMS: atom_id res chain seq x y z
N MET A 1 -15.50 11.73 -15.84
CA MET A 1 -14.24 12.02 -15.13
C MET A 1 -14.51 11.92 -13.65
N ILE A 2 -13.53 11.58 -12.86
CA ILE A 2 -13.63 11.55 -11.38
C ILE A 2 -13.79 12.99 -10.88
N ASP A 3 -14.63 13.18 -9.86
CA ASP A 3 -14.78 14.48 -9.21
C ASP A 3 -13.49 14.85 -8.46
N ALA A 4 -13.14 16.14 -8.47
CA ALA A 4 -11.88 16.61 -7.87
C ALA A 4 -11.77 16.27 -6.37
N GLU A 5 -12.88 16.29 -5.65
CA GLU A 5 -12.96 15.92 -4.24
C GLU A 5 -12.63 14.44 -4.01
N LYS A 6 -13.20 13.53 -4.82
CA LYS A 6 -12.88 12.10 -4.77
C LYS A 6 -11.42 11.83 -5.11
N LEU A 7 -10.87 12.55 -6.11
CA LEU A 7 -9.47 12.42 -6.49
C LEU A 7 -8.53 12.89 -5.37
N ALA A 8 -8.85 14.02 -4.73
CA ALA A 8 -8.09 14.54 -3.60
C ALA A 8 -8.16 13.58 -2.39
N GLY A 9 -9.35 13.07 -2.07
CA GLY A 9 -9.53 12.05 -1.04
C GLY A 9 -8.71 10.79 -1.32
N PHE A 10 -8.76 10.29 -2.56
CA PHE A 10 -7.94 9.15 -2.99
C PHE A 10 -6.44 9.43 -2.85
N ALA A 11 -5.96 10.59 -3.31
CA ALA A 11 -4.55 10.97 -3.21
C ALA A 11 -4.10 11.05 -1.73
N LEU A 12 -4.93 11.63 -0.85
CA LEU A 12 -4.66 11.69 0.57
C LEU A 12 -4.56 10.30 1.20
N VAL A 13 -5.54 9.44 0.96
CA VAL A 13 -5.57 8.08 1.51
C VAL A 13 -4.43 7.25 0.95
N SER A 14 -4.14 7.36 -0.36
CA SER A 14 -2.99 6.71 -0.99
C SER A 14 -1.67 7.18 -0.40
N GLY A 15 -1.50 8.48 -0.22
CA GLY A 15 -0.31 9.06 0.41
C GLY A 15 -0.11 8.56 1.84
N LEU A 16 -1.16 8.58 2.66
CA LEU A 16 -1.11 8.09 4.04
C LEU A 16 -0.79 6.58 4.09
N THR A 17 -1.40 5.78 3.22
CA THR A 17 -1.11 4.35 3.16
C THR A 17 0.31 4.08 2.67
N SER A 18 0.83 4.85 1.71
CA SER A 18 2.18 4.67 1.16
C SER A 18 3.28 5.19 2.08
N LEU A 19 2.98 6.17 2.96
CA LEU A 19 3.88 6.57 4.05
C LEU A 19 4.16 5.43 5.04
N VAL A 20 3.25 4.48 5.14
CA VAL A 20 3.42 3.28 5.96
C VAL A 20 4.34 2.30 5.23
N PRO A 21 5.56 2.03 5.74
CA PRO A 21 6.48 1.14 5.06
C PRO A 21 5.95 -0.31 5.10
N GLY A 22 5.38 -0.75 3.98
CA GLY A 22 5.03 -2.15 3.73
C GLY A 22 6.20 -2.95 3.15
N PRO A 23 5.98 -4.24 2.81
CA PRO A 23 7.01 -5.12 2.26
C PRO A 23 7.77 -4.54 1.07
N SER A 24 7.06 -3.88 0.14
CA SER A 24 7.67 -3.28 -1.05
C SER A 24 8.61 -2.12 -0.70
N MET A 25 8.20 -1.20 0.18
CA MET A 25 9.04 -0.07 0.59
C MET A 25 10.23 -0.53 1.43
N LEU A 26 10.05 -1.52 2.30
CA LEU A 26 11.15 -2.12 3.07
C LEU A 26 12.15 -2.83 2.15
N PHE A 27 11.68 -3.47 1.09
CA PHE A 27 12.54 -4.09 0.09
C PHE A 27 13.37 -3.03 -0.66
N ILE A 28 12.73 -1.95 -1.16
CA ILE A 28 13.40 -0.83 -1.84
C ILE A 28 14.47 -0.22 -0.93
N LEU A 29 14.09 0.11 0.31
CA LEU A 29 14.99 0.66 1.31
C LEU A 29 16.18 -0.26 1.59
N GLY A 30 15.90 -1.57 1.78
CA GLY A 30 16.95 -2.58 2.01
C GLY A 30 17.94 -2.65 0.84
N GLN A 31 17.45 -2.66 -0.41
CA GLN A 31 18.32 -2.65 -1.59
C GLN A 31 19.17 -1.37 -1.69
N ALA A 32 18.55 -0.21 -1.42
CA ALA A 32 19.26 1.07 -1.44
C ALA A 32 20.38 1.12 -0.39
N MET A 33 20.12 0.63 0.80
CA MET A 33 21.07 0.63 1.92
C MET A 33 22.27 -0.30 1.71
N TRP A 34 21.99 -1.54 1.27
CA TRP A 34 23.02 -2.57 1.19
C TRP A 34 23.79 -2.56 -0.12
N ARG A 35 23.18 -2.14 -1.22
CA ARG A 35 23.76 -2.18 -2.58
C ARG A 35 23.77 -0.82 -3.27
N GLY A 36 23.39 0.25 -2.56
CA GLY A 36 23.40 1.62 -3.05
C GLY A 36 22.16 2.01 -3.85
N GLY A 37 22.07 3.31 -4.16
CA GLY A 37 20.89 3.94 -4.75
C GLY A 37 20.47 3.31 -6.09
N ARG A 38 21.41 2.88 -6.94
CA ARG A 38 21.08 2.21 -8.21
C ARG A 38 20.28 0.92 -8.00
N SER A 39 20.65 0.13 -6.99
CA SER A 39 19.91 -1.09 -6.63
C SER A 39 18.52 -0.75 -6.07
N GLY A 40 18.41 0.31 -5.27
CA GLY A 40 17.13 0.84 -4.80
C GLY A 40 16.22 1.29 -5.94
N LEU A 41 16.76 2.02 -6.92
CA LEU A 41 16.00 2.44 -8.11
C LEU A 41 15.54 1.25 -8.97
N ALA A 42 16.40 0.25 -9.16
CA ALA A 42 16.01 -0.97 -9.87
C ALA A 42 14.90 -1.73 -9.11
N ALA A 43 14.98 -1.80 -7.78
CA ALA A 43 13.92 -2.37 -6.95
C ALA A 43 12.61 -1.58 -7.05
N LEU A 44 12.67 -0.25 -7.01
CA LEU A 44 11.51 0.63 -7.19
C LEU A 44 10.86 0.41 -8.56
N ALA A 45 11.63 0.39 -9.63
CA ALA A 45 11.12 0.12 -10.99
C ALA A 45 10.44 -1.26 -11.09
N GLY A 46 11.03 -2.29 -10.48
CA GLY A 46 10.42 -3.62 -10.41
C GLY A 46 9.11 -3.63 -9.62
N VAL A 47 9.06 -2.95 -8.47
CA VAL A 47 7.84 -2.81 -7.67
C VAL A 47 6.74 -2.10 -8.46
N GLN A 48 7.07 -1.03 -9.18
CA GLN A 48 6.09 -0.33 -10.02
C GLN A 48 5.54 -1.22 -11.13
N LEU A 49 6.39 -2.03 -11.77
CA LEU A 49 5.92 -3.00 -12.77
C LEU A 49 4.96 -4.02 -12.16
N GLY A 50 5.24 -4.52 -10.96
CA GLY A 50 4.32 -5.40 -10.23
C GLY A 50 2.99 -4.72 -9.88
N TYR A 51 3.01 -3.44 -9.53
CA TYR A 51 1.79 -2.66 -9.27
C TYR A 51 0.97 -2.42 -10.55
N ILE A 52 1.61 -2.23 -11.71
CA ILE A 52 0.90 -2.21 -13.00
C ILE A 52 0.10 -3.51 -13.18
N GLY A 53 0.67 -4.66 -12.82
CA GLY A 53 -0.06 -5.94 -12.83
C GLY A 53 -1.35 -5.91 -11.99
N TRP A 54 -1.30 -5.35 -10.77
CA TRP A 54 -2.47 -5.16 -9.93
C TRP A 54 -3.50 -4.19 -10.54
N TRP A 55 -3.06 -3.09 -11.14
CA TRP A 55 -3.94 -2.14 -11.81
C TRP A 55 -4.61 -2.73 -13.05
N LEU A 56 -3.90 -3.57 -13.83
CA LEU A 56 -4.47 -4.30 -14.95
C LEU A 56 -5.52 -5.32 -14.47
N LEU A 57 -5.25 -6.06 -13.39
CA LEU A 57 -6.23 -6.95 -12.79
C LEU A 57 -7.47 -6.18 -12.30
N ALA A 58 -7.27 -5.01 -11.70
CA ALA A 58 -8.37 -4.13 -11.31
C ALA A 58 -9.19 -3.68 -12.52
N ALA A 59 -8.54 -3.29 -13.60
CA ALA A 59 -9.23 -2.84 -14.83
C ALA A 59 -10.02 -3.97 -15.51
N LEU A 60 -9.48 -5.19 -15.49
CA LEU A 60 -10.14 -6.36 -16.07
C LEU A 60 -11.26 -6.92 -15.18
N GLY A 61 -11.14 -6.78 -13.86
CA GLY A 61 -12.00 -7.46 -12.90
C GLY A 61 -12.99 -6.56 -12.15
N LEU A 62 -12.58 -5.39 -11.70
CA LEU A 62 -13.40 -4.55 -10.82
C LEU A 62 -14.65 -4.00 -11.51
N GLY A 63 -14.55 -3.56 -12.76
CA GLY A 63 -15.70 -3.00 -13.49
C GLY A 63 -16.75 -4.06 -13.79
N THR A 64 -16.33 -5.23 -14.24
CA THR A 64 -17.22 -6.36 -14.54
C THR A 64 -17.77 -6.99 -13.26
N LEU A 65 -16.96 -7.11 -12.21
CA LEU A 65 -17.36 -7.66 -10.93
C LEU A 65 -18.39 -6.77 -10.22
N ALA A 66 -18.17 -5.46 -10.21
CA ALA A 66 -19.09 -4.50 -9.61
C ALA A 66 -20.45 -4.48 -10.32
N ALA A 67 -20.45 -4.55 -11.65
CA ALA A 67 -21.66 -4.52 -12.47
C ALA A 67 -22.41 -5.88 -12.46
N ALA A 68 -21.69 -7.00 -12.59
CA ALA A 68 -22.31 -8.32 -12.70
C ALA A 68 -22.61 -8.97 -11.35
N PHE A 69 -21.82 -8.68 -10.31
CA PHE A 69 -21.90 -9.32 -9.02
C PHE A 69 -21.75 -8.33 -7.86
N PRO A 70 -22.70 -7.38 -7.68
CA PRO A 70 -22.58 -6.34 -6.65
C PRO A 70 -22.45 -6.90 -5.23
N VAL A 71 -23.09 -8.04 -4.95
CA VAL A 71 -22.97 -8.71 -3.64
C VAL A 71 -21.55 -9.24 -3.41
N VAL A 72 -20.93 -9.85 -4.43
CA VAL A 72 -19.54 -10.33 -4.33
C VAL A 72 -18.58 -9.17 -4.11
N PHE A 73 -18.78 -8.08 -4.85
CA PHE A 73 -17.99 -6.87 -4.67
C PHE A 73 -18.09 -6.30 -3.26
N ARG A 74 -19.31 -6.25 -2.71
CA ARG A 74 -19.57 -5.81 -1.32
C ARG A 74 -18.90 -6.73 -0.29
N VAL A 75 -18.98 -8.05 -0.48
CA VAL A 75 -18.30 -9.03 0.40
C VAL A 75 -16.78 -8.85 0.36
N LEU A 76 -16.20 -8.63 -0.82
CA LEU A 76 -14.77 -8.36 -0.97
C LEU A 76 -14.36 -7.04 -0.28
N ALA A 77 -15.16 -5.99 -0.41
CA ALA A 77 -14.92 -4.70 0.24
C ALA A 77 -14.96 -4.84 1.78
N ILE A 78 -15.95 -5.57 2.32
CA ILE A 78 -16.04 -5.87 3.76
C ILE A 78 -14.82 -6.69 4.21
N GLY A 79 -14.48 -7.75 3.48
CA GLY A 79 -13.31 -8.58 3.77
C GLY A 79 -12.00 -7.79 3.79
N GLY A 80 -11.83 -6.88 2.83
CA GLY A 80 -10.70 -5.97 2.77
C GLY A 80 -10.66 -4.97 3.95
N ALA A 81 -11.79 -4.39 4.32
CA ALA A 81 -11.90 -3.49 5.47
C ALA A 81 -11.57 -4.20 6.79
N LEU A 82 -12.07 -5.42 6.98
CA LEU A 82 -11.75 -6.25 8.15
C LEU A 82 -10.27 -6.63 8.18
N TYR A 83 -9.68 -6.93 7.02
CA TYR A 83 -8.24 -7.23 6.93
C TYR A 83 -7.38 -6.00 7.24
N LEU A 84 -7.78 -4.79 6.80
CA LEU A 84 -7.12 -3.54 7.21
C LEU A 84 -7.20 -3.35 8.72
N GLY A 85 -8.37 -3.57 9.33
CA GLY A 85 -8.54 -3.53 10.77
C GLY A 85 -7.61 -4.53 11.48
N TRP A 86 -7.52 -5.76 10.98
CA TRP A 86 -6.61 -6.78 11.52
C TRP A 86 -5.13 -6.38 11.40
N LEU A 87 -4.71 -5.85 10.23
CA LEU A 87 -3.34 -5.32 10.06
C LEU A 87 -3.06 -4.18 11.03
N GLY A 88 -4.03 -3.29 11.23
CA GLY A 88 -3.94 -2.19 12.17
C GLY A 88 -3.75 -2.67 13.61
N VAL A 89 -4.58 -3.59 14.07
CA VAL A 89 -4.45 -4.21 15.41
C VAL A 89 -3.10 -4.93 15.55
N ARG A 90 -2.66 -5.65 14.53
CA ARG A 90 -1.36 -6.32 14.52
C ARG A 90 -0.20 -5.32 14.65
N ALA A 91 -0.26 -4.19 13.93
CA ALA A 91 0.75 -3.13 14.04
C ALA A 91 0.78 -2.54 15.46
N LEU A 92 -0.38 -2.26 16.06
CA LEU A 92 -0.47 -1.76 17.43
C LEU A 92 0.09 -2.75 18.47
N ARG A 93 -0.22 -4.04 18.31
CA ARG A 93 0.33 -5.09 19.18
C ARG A 93 1.86 -5.20 19.05
N HIS A 94 2.39 -5.15 17.83
CA HIS A 94 3.84 -5.14 17.61
C HIS A 94 4.53 -3.92 18.23
N ALA A 95 3.87 -2.76 18.27
CA ALA A 95 4.37 -1.58 18.95
C ALA A 95 4.50 -1.78 20.47
N GLN A 96 3.68 -2.66 21.08
CA GLN A 96 3.69 -2.93 22.52
C GLN A 96 4.71 -4.02 22.91
N THR A 97 4.86 -5.07 22.10
CA THR A 97 5.65 -6.27 22.45
C THR A 97 7.14 -6.16 22.12
N ARG A 98 7.55 -5.22 21.28
CA ARG A 98 8.97 -5.04 20.90
C ARG A 98 9.73 -4.16 21.88
N GLY A 99 9.93 -4.66 23.10
CA GLY A 99 10.88 -4.08 24.07
C GLY A 99 12.28 -4.68 23.98
N GLU A 100 12.47 -5.93 23.52
CA GLU A 100 13.69 -6.68 23.80
C GLU A 100 14.26 -7.55 22.66
N ASP A 101 13.54 -7.81 21.57
CA ASP A 101 14.11 -8.60 20.48
C ASP A 101 14.80 -7.71 19.45
N GLY A 102 16.13 -7.75 19.54
CA GLY A 102 17.04 -7.17 18.59
C GLY A 102 16.69 -7.57 17.15
N THR A 103 16.85 -6.63 16.28
CA THR A 103 16.76 -6.72 14.83
C THR A 103 17.19 -8.10 14.31
N LYS A 104 16.22 -8.90 13.83
CA LYS A 104 16.58 -10.00 12.94
C LYS A 104 17.38 -9.40 11.80
N PRO A 105 18.57 -9.94 11.47
CA PRO A 105 19.41 -9.38 10.43
C PRO A 105 18.57 -9.23 9.15
N ALA A 106 18.62 -8.05 8.56
CA ALA A 106 17.98 -7.81 7.28
C ALA A 106 18.42 -8.91 6.31
N ARG A 107 17.46 -9.58 5.68
CA ARG A 107 17.71 -10.62 4.69
C ARG A 107 18.76 -10.09 3.72
N LYS A 108 19.79 -10.92 3.36
CA LYS A 108 20.83 -10.53 2.40
C LYS A 108 20.18 -9.88 1.18
N PRO A 109 20.69 -8.74 0.69
CA PRO A 109 20.10 -8.04 -0.43
C PRO A 109 20.10 -8.92 -1.69
N SER A 110 19.01 -8.86 -2.44
CA SER A 110 18.87 -9.63 -3.66
C SER A 110 19.90 -9.20 -4.73
N PRO A 111 20.50 -10.15 -5.47
CA PRO A 111 21.31 -9.83 -6.64
C PRO A 111 20.48 -9.30 -7.83
N HIS A 112 19.17 -9.54 -7.83
CA HIS A 112 18.24 -9.18 -8.91
C HIS A 112 17.14 -8.24 -8.42
N PRO A 113 17.46 -6.98 -8.04
CA PRO A 113 16.54 -6.08 -7.36
C PRO A 113 15.27 -5.76 -8.17
N PHE A 114 15.39 -5.63 -9.49
CA PHE A 114 14.23 -5.39 -10.36
C PHE A 114 13.27 -6.57 -10.36
N ARG A 115 13.75 -7.76 -10.71
CA ARG A 115 12.94 -8.97 -10.79
C ARG A 115 12.26 -9.29 -9.46
N ASP A 116 13.02 -9.23 -8.39
CA ASP A 116 12.51 -9.55 -7.07
C ASP A 116 11.57 -8.45 -6.53
N GLY A 117 11.75 -7.20 -7.00
CA GLY A 117 10.81 -6.11 -6.78
C GLY A 117 9.43 -6.41 -7.37
N VAL A 118 9.38 -6.94 -8.60
CA VAL A 118 8.12 -7.39 -9.24
C VAL A 118 7.42 -8.44 -8.37
N PHE A 119 8.16 -9.49 -7.95
CA PHE A 119 7.59 -10.54 -7.12
C PHE A 119 7.14 -10.04 -5.75
N VAL A 120 7.91 -9.16 -5.12
CA VAL A 120 7.55 -8.54 -3.83
C VAL A 120 6.26 -7.74 -3.97
N ALA A 121 6.08 -6.98 -5.05
CA ALA A 121 4.88 -6.21 -5.29
C ALA A 121 3.66 -7.10 -5.57
N LEU A 122 3.81 -8.13 -6.42
CA LEU A 122 2.72 -9.07 -6.73
C LEU A 122 2.30 -9.92 -5.53
N SER A 123 3.26 -10.26 -4.65
CA SER A 123 3.01 -11.02 -3.42
C SER A 123 2.64 -10.12 -2.23
N ASN A 124 2.50 -8.81 -2.44
CA ASN A 124 2.26 -7.87 -1.35
C ASN A 124 0.78 -7.88 -0.93
N PRO A 125 0.43 -8.39 0.26
CA PRO A 125 -0.96 -8.41 0.72
C PRO A 125 -1.55 -7.01 0.88
N LYS A 126 -0.71 -5.99 1.13
CA LYS A 126 -1.15 -4.60 1.18
C LYS A 126 -1.66 -4.12 -0.18
N ALA A 127 -1.01 -4.52 -1.28
CA ALA A 127 -1.45 -4.17 -2.64
C ALA A 127 -2.79 -4.82 -2.97
N LEU A 128 -2.98 -6.10 -2.60
CA LEU A 128 -4.26 -6.78 -2.75
C LEU A 128 -5.39 -6.04 -2.02
N VAL A 129 -5.16 -5.70 -0.74
CA VAL A 129 -6.15 -4.97 0.07
C VAL A 129 -6.43 -3.59 -0.50
N TYR A 130 -5.39 -2.90 -0.97
CA TYR A 130 -5.53 -1.61 -1.62
C TYR A 130 -6.48 -1.67 -2.82
N ILE A 131 -6.30 -2.64 -3.69
CA ILE A 131 -7.15 -2.81 -4.88
C ILE A 131 -8.58 -3.25 -4.50
N VAL A 132 -8.73 -4.17 -3.55
CA VAL A 132 -10.04 -4.78 -3.25
C VAL A 132 -10.88 -3.92 -2.32
N ALA A 133 -10.28 -3.28 -1.32
CA ALA A 133 -11.01 -2.56 -0.29
C ALA A 133 -10.95 -1.04 -0.43
N LEU A 134 -9.78 -0.52 -0.81
CA LEU A 134 -9.56 0.93 -0.80
C LEU A 134 -9.91 1.60 -2.13
N LEU A 135 -9.76 0.90 -3.26
CA LEU A 135 -10.02 1.47 -4.58
C LEU A 135 -11.52 1.66 -4.91
N PRO A 136 -12.42 0.70 -4.60
CA PRO A 136 -13.83 0.77 -5.02
C PRO A 136 -14.58 2.05 -4.63
N PRO A 137 -14.45 2.60 -3.40
CA PRO A 137 -15.15 3.84 -3.01
C PRO A 137 -14.86 5.05 -3.92
N PHE A 138 -13.72 5.03 -4.61
CA PHE A 138 -13.29 6.13 -5.48
C PHE A 138 -13.69 5.95 -6.94
N VAL A 139 -14.26 4.79 -7.29
CA VAL A 139 -14.73 4.48 -8.65
C VAL A 139 -16.23 4.66 -8.74
N ASP A 140 -16.69 5.48 -9.69
CA ASP A 140 -18.11 5.66 -9.98
C ASP A 140 -18.53 4.60 -11.03
N PRO A 141 -19.37 3.60 -10.65
CA PRO A 141 -19.81 2.56 -11.57
C PRO A 141 -20.75 3.05 -12.65
N HIS A 142 -21.38 4.23 -12.49
CA HIS A 142 -22.28 4.84 -13.49
C HIS A 142 -21.52 5.58 -14.59
N ARG A 143 -20.21 5.70 -14.50
CA ARG A 143 -19.33 6.32 -15.48
C ARG A 143 -18.34 5.31 -16.05
N PRO A 144 -17.72 5.55 -17.21
CA PRO A 144 -16.70 4.66 -17.76
C PRO A 144 -15.59 4.39 -16.74
N VAL A 145 -15.41 3.14 -16.34
CA VAL A 145 -14.51 2.72 -15.24
C VAL A 145 -13.05 2.81 -15.65
N ALA A 146 -12.71 2.42 -16.90
CA ALA A 146 -11.32 2.36 -17.34
C ALA A 146 -10.56 3.69 -17.23
N PRO A 147 -11.07 4.84 -17.70
CA PRO A 147 -10.36 6.12 -17.55
C PRO A 147 -10.22 6.56 -16.09
N GLN A 148 -11.16 6.17 -15.21
CA GLN A 148 -11.05 6.43 -13.79
C GLN A 148 -9.89 5.64 -13.18
N LEU A 149 -9.80 4.34 -13.47
CA LEU A 149 -8.73 3.49 -12.99
C LEU A 149 -7.36 3.93 -13.49
N ILE A 150 -7.26 4.37 -14.75
CA ILE A 150 -6.00 4.93 -15.30
C ILE A 150 -5.57 6.15 -14.49
N LEU A 151 -6.48 7.10 -14.24
CA LEU A 151 -6.17 8.31 -13.49
C LEU A 151 -5.75 7.98 -12.05
N LEU A 152 -6.50 7.10 -11.37
CA LEU A 152 -6.19 6.66 -10.02
C LEU A 152 -4.84 5.91 -9.96
N ALA A 153 -4.54 5.08 -10.97
CA ALA A 153 -3.26 4.38 -11.09
C ALA A 153 -2.10 5.38 -11.22
N ILE A 154 -2.23 6.39 -12.10
CA ILE A 154 -1.20 7.41 -12.28
C ILE A 154 -0.93 8.15 -10.96
N VAL A 155 -1.98 8.57 -10.26
CA VAL A 155 -1.85 9.29 -8.99
C VAL A 155 -1.19 8.40 -7.92
N ALA A 156 -1.65 7.18 -7.74
CA ALA A 156 -1.09 6.25 -6.75
C ALA A 156 0.37 5.91 -7.06
N MET A 157 0.69 5.61 -8.31
CA MET A 157 2.05 5.27 -8.72
C MET A 157 2.99 6.47 -8.62
N ALA A 158 2.52 7.68 -8.93
CA ALA A 158 3.32 8.90 -8.76
C ALA A 158 3.68 9.13 -7.28
N ILE A 159 2.71 8.94 -6.37
CA ILE A 159 2.93 9.02 -4.92
C ILE A 159 3.93 7.95 -4.48
N ASP A 160 3.77 6.70 -4.91
CA ASP A 160 4.67 5.61 -4.56
C ASP A 160 6.10 5.82 -5.09
N VAL A 161 6.24 6.36 -6.31
CA VAL A 161 7.55 6.70 -6.88
C VAL A 161 8.20 7.82 -6.09
N ALA A 162 7.46 8.89 -5.76
CA ALA A 162 7.98 10.01 -4.97
C ALA A 162 8.45 9.56 -3.58
N LEU A 163 7.63 8.76 -2.89
CA LEU A 163 7.99 8.22 -1.58
C LEU A 163 9.13 7.19 -1.69
N GLY A 164 9.12 6.32 -2.69
CA GLY A 164 10.20 5.37 -2.95
C GLY A 164 11.53 6.08 -3.20
N ALA A 165 11.54 7.14 -3.99
CA ALA A 165 12.71 7.99 -4.21
C ALA A 165 13.20 8.65 -2.91
N LEU A 166 12.28 9.15 -2.08
CA LEU A 166 12.59 9.69 -0.77
C LEU A 166 13.21 8.62 0.15
N TYR A 167 12.68 7.40 0.17
CA TYR A 167 13.23 6.27 0.91
C TYR A 167 14.65 5.92 0.45
N ILE A 168 14.91 5.95 -0.86
CA ILE A 168 16.25 5.69 -1.42
C ILE A 168 17.21 6.82 -1.03
N ALA A 169 16.81 8.08 -1.17
CA ALA A 169 17.65 9.24 -0.85
C ALA A 169 17.95 9.34 0.66
N ALA A 170 16.96 9.03 1.50
CA ALA A 170 17.09 9.06 2.95
C ALA A 170 17.68 7.77 3.54
N GLY A 171 18.02 6.78 2.73
CA GLY A 171 18.29 5.38 3.09
C GLY A 171 19.10 5.18 4.37
N HIS A 172 20.29 5.78 4.49
CA HIS A 172 21.11 5.65 5.69
C HIS A 172 20.51 6.34 6.92
N ARG A 173 19.95 7.55 6.77
CA ARG A 173 19.35 8.31 7.88
C ARG A 173 18.06 7.66 8.36
N LEU A 174 17.24 7.23 7.41
CA LEU A 174 15.96 6.57 7.70
C LEU A 174 16.17 5.21 8.35
N SER A 175 17.18 4.45 7.91
CA SER A 175 17.57 3.20 8.54
C SER A 175 18.01 3.38 9.98
N ALA A 176 18.85 4.36 10.26
CA ALA A 176 19.28 4.66 11.62
C ALA A 176 18.08 5.09 12.50
N ALA A 177 17.16 5.88 11.94
CA ALA A 177 15.94 6.28 12.65
C ALA A 177 14.99 5.10 12.88
N MET A 178 14.80 4.23 11.89
CA MET A 178 13.97 3.02 12.01
C MET A 178 14.62 1.93 12.90
N GLY A 179 15.93 1.99 13.10
CA GLY A 179 16.65 1.17 14.08
C GLY A 179 16.36 1.57 15.54
N ARG A 180 15.86 2.80 15.77
CA ARG A 180 15.51 3.26 17.12
C ARG A 180 14.18 2.66 17.57
N PRO A 181 14.12 1.93 18.70
CA PRO A 181 12.88 1.29 19.15
C PRO A 181 11.71 2.26 19.31
N GLN A 182 11.98 3.48 19.77
CA GLN A 182 10.97 4.52 19.99
C GLN A 182 10.34 5.01 18.69
N THR A 183 11.15 5.30 17.66
CA THR A 183 10.68 5.72 16.33
C THR A 183 9.83 4.64 15.69
N ARG A 184 10.25 3.39 15.82
CA ARG A 184 9.54 2.24 15.30
C ARG A 184 8.20 2.00 16.01
N LYS A 185 8.17 2.12 17.35
CA LYS A 185 6.92 2.07 18.12
C LYS A 185 5.94 3.16 17.69
N TRP A 186 6.43 4.35 17.46
CA TRP A 186 5.59 5.48 17.01
C TRP A 186 5.03 5.23 15.60
N LEU A 187 5.87 4.76 14.67
CA LEU A 187 5.45 4.38 13.33
C LEU A 187 4.40 3.25 13.37
N ASP A 188 4.66 2.17 14.10
CA ASP A 188 3.72 1.05 14.22
C ASP A 188 2.37 1.49 14.80
N ARG A 189 2.37 2.43 15.77
CA ARG A 189 1.14 3.02 16.33
C ARG A 189 0.40 3.87 15.31
N ALA A 190 1.08 4.79 14.63
CA ALA A 190 0.48 5.65 13.61
C ALA A 190 -0.14 4.80 12.48
N VAL A 191 0.62 3.83 11.97
CA VAL A 191 0.21 2.84 10.99
C VAL A 191 -1.04 2.08 11.43
N GLY A 192 -0.99 1.52 12.63
CA GLY A 192 -2.08 0.72 13.16
C GLY A 192 -3.36 1.53 13.30
N THR A 193 -3.26 2.76 13.81
CA THR A 193 -4.40 3.66 13.95
C THR A 193 -4.99 4.05 12.59
N ILE A 194 -4.15 4.38 11.61
CA ILE A 194 -4.58 4.74 10.25
C ILE A 194 -5.32 3.57 9.59
N PHE A 195 -4.77 2.35 9.67
CA PHE A 195 -5.42 1.18 9.06
C PHE A 195 -6.77 0.86 9.71
N ILE A 196 -6.88 0.98 11.03
CA ILE A 196 -8.16 0.80 11.72
C ILE A 196 -9.14 1.89 11.30
N ALA A 197 -8.72 3.15 11.25
CA ALA A 197 -9.59 4.26 10.85
C ALA A 197 -10.11 4.09 9.41
N ILE A 198 -9.24 3.69 8.46
CA ILE A 198 -9.63 3.42 7.07
C ILE A 198 -10.62 2.24 7.03
N GLY A 199 -10.31 1.13 7.70
CA GLY A 199 -11.19 -0.04 7.74
C GLY A 199 -12.57 0.28 8.30
N LEU A 200 -12.64 1.04 9.40
CA LEU A 200 -13.89 1.50 9.98
C LEU A 200 -14.65 2.47 9.07
N GLY A 201 -13.95 3.39 8.41
CA GLY A 201 -14.54 4.32 7.43
C GLY A 201 -15.22 3.57 6.28
N ILE A 202 -14.54 2.57 5.68
CA ILE A 202 -15.10 1.74 4.61
C ILE A 202 -16.35 0.97 5.11
N LEU A 203 -16.28 0.37 6.31
CA LEU A 203 -17.43 -0.36 6.88
C LEU A 203 -18.62 0.56 7.12
N LEU A 204 -18.38 1.76 7.62
CA LEU A 204 -19.43 2.76 7.87
C LEU A 204 -20.10 3.19 6.55
N GLU A 205 -19.30 3.46 5.50
CA GLU A 205 -19.82 3.83 4.19
C GLU A 205 -20.68 2.70 3.58
N LEU A 206 -20.24 1.44 3.72
CA LEU A 206 -20.98 0.28 3.26
C LEU A 206 -22.28 0.03 4.04
N LEU A 207 -22.36 0.45 5.31
CA LEU A 207 -23.55 0.38 6.14
C LEU A 207 -24.55 1.48 5.78
N ILE A 208 -24.09 2.69 5.48
CA ILE A 208 -24.95 3.82 5.11
C ILE A 208 -25.52 3.63 3.69
N ALA A 209 -24.79 2.98 2.80
CA ALA A 209 -25.19 2.70 1.42
C ALA A 209 -26.07 1.43 1.28
N ALA A 210 -26.44 0.78 2.38
CA ALA A 210 -27.27 -0.43 2.43
C ALA A 210 -28.75 -0.12 2.66
#